data_6c67bf9b73195deebf3cf7feaafd417b
#
_entry.id   6c67bf9b73195deebf3cf7feaafd417b
#
_cell.length_a   1.000
_cell.length_b   1.000
_cell.length_c   1.000
_cell.angle_alpha   90.00
_cell.angle_beta   90.00
_cell.angle_gamma   90.00
#
_symmetry.space_group_name_H-M   'P 1'
#
loop_
_entity.id
_entity.type
_entity.pdbx_description
1 polymer ?
#
loop_
_entity_poly.entity_id
_entity_poly.type
_entity_poly.pdbx_seq_one_letter_code
_entity_poly.pdbx_strand_id
1 'polypeptide(L)'
;MNLWQNFEIKSGMENQGFSLHIQKGIAPALRAKYLAFAKWLRTNYSFPVHINVYVINAEKILLKNGNWAYGSFRWFPKRTPLIRVASAIETELLQEYTLDELHEQILSSLVHEITHYYQWISKLEQSNATSEHQANYFRYRIIEQYEMQTSDSKKIL
;
A
#
# COMPACT_ATOMS: atom_id res chain seq x y z
N MET A 1 13.45 -12.04 -6.28
CA MET A 1 13.13 -10.87 -5.46
C MET A 1 12.41 -11.32 -4.20
N ASN A 2 13.08 -11.14 -3.05
CA ASN A 2 12.59 -11.69 -1.78
C ASN A 2 12.22 -10.61 -0.76
N LEU A 3 12.10 -9.35 -1.19
CA LEU A 3 11.96 -8.22 -0.27
C LEU A 3 10.78 -8.38 0.70
N TRP A 4 9.59 -8.64 0.18
CA TRP A 4 8.39 -8.82 0.99
C TRP A 4 8.46 -10.10 1.84
N GLN A 5 9.01 -11.19 1.28
CA GLN A 5 9.16 -12.46 2.00
C GLN A 5 10.03 -12.31 3.25
N ASN A 6 10.99 -11.40 3.25
CA ASN A 6 11.84 -11.12 4.40
C ASN A 6 11.06 -10.53 5.58
N PHE A 7 9.87 -10.02 5.34
CA PHE A 7 9.00 -9.42 6.35
C PHE A 7 7.74 -10.25 6.63
N GLU A 8 7.67 -11.47 6.13
CA GLU A 8 6.55 -12.36 6.45
C GLU A 8 6.52 -12.64 7.95
N ILE A 9 5.31 -12.62 8.53
CA ILE A 9 5.13 -12.95 9.94
C ILE A 9 5.31 -14.44 10.14
N LYS A 10 6.19 -14.78 11.10
CA LYS A 10 6.35 -16.14 11.57
C LYS A 10 5.36 -16.39 12.70
N SER A 11 4.98 -17.66 12.88
CA SER A 11 4.02 -18.05 13.90
C SER A 11 4.36 -17.44 15.27
N GLY A 12 3.37 -16.85 15.94
CA GLY A 12 3.52 -16.27 17.26
C GLY A 12 3.99 -14.83 17.33
N MET A 13 4.29 -14.19 16.21
CA MET A 13 4.66 -12.78 16.19
C MET A 13 3.41 -11.89 16.07
N GLU A 14 3.33 -10.88 16.94
CA GLU A 14 2.33 -9.82 16.82
C GLU A 14 2.89 -8.68 15.98
N ASN A 15 2.02 -8.04 15.21
CA ASN A 15 2.41 -6.96 14.34
C ASN A 15 1.56 -5.72 14.62
N GLN A 16 2.20 -4.68 15.17
CA GLN A 16 1.55 -3.45 15.56
C GLN A 16 2.14 -2.21 14.86
N GLY A 17 2.99 -2.41 13.87
CA GLY A 17 3.74 -1.34 13.24
C GLY A 17 3.02 -0.58 12.13
N PHE A 18 1.76 -0.88 11.85
CA PHE A 18 1.03 -0.30 10.72
C PHE A 18 -0.23 0.41 11.22
N SER A 19 -0.33 1.71 11.02
CA SER A 19 -1.51 2.51 11.37
C SER A 19 -2.12 3.12 10.12
N LEU A 20 -3.43 2.92 9.96
CA LEU A 20 -4.19 3.42 8.82
C LEU A 20 -5.05 4.61 9.24
N HIS A 21 -4.92 5.72 8.52
CA HIS A 21 -5.66 6.95 8.75
C HIS A 21 -6.44 7.30 7.49
N ILE A 22 -7.76 7.15 7.53
CA ILE A 22 -8.61 7.38 6.37
C ILE A 22 -9.27 8.76 6.51
N GLN A 23 -9.00 9.64 5.55
CA GLN A 23 -9.60 10.97 5.54
C GLN A 23 -11.12 10.91 5.38
N LYS A 24 -11.77 11.91 5.95
CA LYS A 24 -13.20 12.09 5.78
C LYS A 24 -13.54 12.28 4.30
N GLY A 25 -14.64 11.72 3.86
CA GLY A 25 -15.11 11.84 2.48
C GLY A 25 -14.73 10.70 1.56
N ILE A 26 -13.87 9.78 2.02
CA ILE A 26 -13.58 8.56 1.25
C ILE A 26 -14.85 7.71 1.16
N ALA A 27 -15.16 7.22 -0.05
CA ALA A 27 -16.35 6.41 -0.29
C ALA A 27 -16.40 5.17 0.62
N PRO A 28 -17.58 4.85 1.21
CA PRO A 28 -17.68 3.72 2.13
C PRO A 28 -17.18 2.38 1.58
N ALA A 29 -17.40 2.11 0.30
CA ALA A 29 -16.94 0.88 -0.34
C ALA A 29 -15.40 0.79 -0.36
N LEU A 30 -14.74 1.89 -0.68
CA LEU A 30 -13.27 1.94 -0.68
C LEU A 30 -12.72 1.88 0.73
N ARG A 31 -13.36 2.58 1.68
CA ARG A 31 -13.00 2.52 3.10
C ARG A 31 -13.01 1.07 3.60
N ALA A 32 -14.07 0.32 3.28
CA ALA A 32 -14.18 -1.09 3.67
C ALA A 32 -13.05 -1.95 3.08
N LYS A 33 -12.72 -1.70 1.82
CA LYS A 33 -11.60 -2.40 1.14
C LYS A 33 -10.26 -2.10 1.80
N TYR A 34 -10.01 -0.85 2.17
CA TYR A 34 -8.78 -0.47 2.90
C TYR A 34 -8.69 -1.16 4.25
N LEU A 35 -9.79 -1.18 5.01
CA LEU A 35 -9.80 -1.82 6.34
C LEU A 35 -9.51 -3.32 6.23
N ALA A 36 -10.11 -4.00 5.26
CA ALA A 36 -9.89 -5.42 5.03
C ALA A 36 -8.45 -5.70 4.59
N PHE A 37 -7.93 -4.90 3.67
CA PHE A 37 -6.57 -5.05 3.17
C PHE A 37 -5.53 -4.77 4.26
N ALA A 38 -5.72 -3.72 5.04
CA ALA A 38 -4.84 -3.40 6.16
C ALA A 38 -4.80 -4.51 7.20
N LYS A 39 -5.94 -5.13 7.50
CA LYS A 39 -6.00 -6.28 8.40
C LYS A 39 -5.20 -7.44 7.85
N TRP A 40 -5.35 -7.74 6.57
CA TRP A 40 -4.59 -8.79 5.90
C TRP A 40 -3.09 -8.51 5.92
N LEU A 41 -2.68 -7.27 5.62
CA LEU A 41 -1.28 -6.87 5.67
C LEU A 41 -0.69 -7.09 7.07
N ARG A 42 -1.38 -6.62 8.11
CA ARG A 42 -0.92 -6.77 9.49
C ARG A 42 -0.86 -8.22 9.94
N THR A 43 -1.69 -9.08 9.36
CA THR A 43 -1.72 -10.50 9.70
C THR A 43 -0.60 -11.27 9.03
N ASN A 44 -0.16 -10.84 7.86
CA ASN A 44 0.78 -11.61 7.03
C ASN A 44 2.19 -11.03 6.98
N TYR A 45 2.36 -9.73 7.29
CA TYR A 45 3.65 -9.05 7.17
C TYR A 45 3.97 -8.22 8.40
N SER A 46 5.26 -8.15 8.74
CA SER A 46 5.73 -7.33 9.85
C SER A 46 6.09 -5.92 9.38
N PHE A 47 5.90 -4.95 10.27
CA PHE A 47 6.28 -3.56 10.05
C PHE A 47 7.19 -3.14 11.21
N PRO A 48 8.50 -3.46 11.12
CA PRO A 48 9.44 -3.29 12.25
C PRO A 48 9.60 -1.85 12.71
N VAL A 49 9.52 -0.89 11.79
CA VAL A 49 9.47 0.54 12.12
C VAL A 49 8.03 0.99 11.91
N HIS A 50 7.45 1.66 12.91
CA HIS A 50 6.06 2.11 12.80
C HIS A 50 5.87 2.97 11.56
N ILE A 51 4.83 2.69 10.77
CA ILE A 51 4.47 3.42 9.56
C ILE A 51 3.04 3.92 9.67
N ASN A 52 2.83 5.21 9.41
CA ASN A 52 1.52 5.80 9.29
C ASN A 52 1.13 5.87 7.82
N VAL A 53 -0.01 5.30 7.49
CA VAL A 53 -0.56 5.32 6.13
C VAL A 53 -1.77 6.24 6.11
N TYR A 54 -1.70 7.28 5.29
CA TYR A 54 -2.77 8.26 5.13
C TYR A 54 -3.48 8.05 3.80
N VAL A 55 -4.76 7.72 3.90
CA VAL A 55 -5.65 7.58 2.74
C VAL A 55 -6.23 8.96 2.47
N ILE A 56 -5.76 9.59 1.40
CA ILE A 56 -6.03 11.00 1.10
C ILE A 56 -7.22 11.11 0.16
N ASN A 57 -8.17 11.98 0.50
CA ASN A 57 -9.33 12.26 -0.34
C ASN A 57 -8.94 13.28 -1.43
N ALA A 58 -8.11 12.85 -2.36
CA ALA A 58 -7.66 13.61 -3.51
C ALA A 58 -7.35 12.65 -4.65
N GLU A 59 -7.44 13.13 -5.87
CA GLU A 59 -7.13 12.32 -7.05
C GLU A 59 -5.62 12.11 -7.23
N LYS A 60 -4.81 13.07 -6.80
CA LYS A 60 -3.34 13.05 -6.87
C LYS A 60 -2.75 13.78 -5.68
N ILE A 61 -1.50 13.51 -5.40
CA ILE A 61 -0.72 14.09 -4.31
C ILE A 61 0.39 14.95 -4.91
N LEU A 62 0.52 16.19 -4.43
CA LEU A 62 1.62 17.06 -4.81
C LEU A 62 2.87 16.71 -3.99
N LEU A 63 3.95 16.39 -4.69
CA LEU A 63 5.24 16.07 -4.08
C LEU A 63 6.07 17.32 -3.85
N LYS A 64 7.10 17.22 -3.00
CA LYS A 64 8.02 18.32 -2.70
C LYS A 64 8.69 18.92 -3.93
N ASN A 65 8.97 18.08 -4.94
CA ASN A 65 9.63 18.52 -6.18
C ASN A 65 8.67 19.18 -7.17
N GLY A 66 7.39 19.36 -6.81
CA GLY A 66 6.37 19.94 -7.67
C GLY A 66 5.67 18.95 -8.59
N ASN A 67 6.08 17.71 -8.63
CA ASN A 67 5.42 16.66 -9.42
C ASN A 67 4.19 16.13 -8.70
N TRP A 68 3.24 15.58 -9.47
CA TRP A 68 2.05 14.92 -8.96
C TRP A 68 2.24 13.41 -9.00
N ALA A 69 1.71 12.71 -8.00
CA ALA A 69 1.80 11.26 -7.90
C ALA A 69 0.53 10.69 -7.27
N TYR A 70 0.32 9.39 -7.43
CA TYR A 70 -0.79 8.67 -6.78
C TYR A 70 -0.46 8.20 -5.37
N GLY A 71 0.83 8.12 -5.04
CA GLY A 71 1.28 7.76 -3.70
C GLY A 71 2.66 8.32 -3.41
N SER A 72 3.04 8.31 -2.14
CA SER A 72 4.38 8.70 -1.73
C SER A 72 4.77 8.00 -0.44
N PHE A 73 6.06 7.68 -0.33
CA PHE A 73 6.70 7.25 0.91
C PHE A 73 7.71 8.31 1.32
N ARG A 74 7.65 8.73 2.59
CA ARG A 74 8.60 9.70 3.15
C ARG A 74 9.13 9.21 4.47
N TRP A 75 10.42 9.36 4.68
CA TRP A 75 11.08 9.07 5.94
C TRP A 75 11.79 10.32 6.46
N PHE A 76 12.00 10.34 7.77
CA PHE A 76 12.59 11.49 8.46
C PHE A 76 13.58 10.98 9.51
N PRO A 77 14.71 11.70 9.77
CA PRO A 77 15.69 11.25 10.76
C PRO A 77 15.15 11.10 12.17
N LYS A 78 14.14 11.92 12.55
CA LYS A 78 13.64 11.99 13.93
C LYS A 78 12.11 11.86 14.06
N ARG A 79 11.44 11.48 13.02
CA ARG A 79 9.98 11.31 13.02
C ARG A 79 9.60 9.99 12.37
N THR A 80 8.41 9.50 12.74
CA THR A 80 7.82 8.30 12.13
C THR A 80 7.66 8.50 10.62
N PRO A 81 8.10 7.52 9.80
CA PRO A 81 7.85 7.58 8.36
C PRO A 81 6.38 7.51 8.04
N LEU A 82 6.02 7.98 6.87
CA LEU A 82 4.63 8.00 6.43
C LEU A 82 4.48 7.63 4.96
N ILE A 83 3.32 7.07 4.66
CA ILE A 83 2.85 6.81 3.30
C ILE A 83 1.57 7.63 3.10
N ARG A 84 1.43 8.23 1.91
CA ARG A 84 0.18 8.86 1.48
C ARG A 84 -0.29 8.19 0.20
N VAL A 85 -1.58 7.91 0.09
CA VAL A 85 -2.17 7.33 -1.12
C VAL A 85 -3.37 8.16 -1.53
N ALA A 86 -3.34 8.70 -2.75
CA ALA A 86 -4.47 9.40 -3.35
C ALA A 86 -5.60 8.40 -3.60
N SER A 87 -6.79 8.67 -3.08
CA SER A 87 -7.87 7.67 -3.05
C SER A 87 -9.21 8.21 -3.50
N ALA A 88 -9.24 9.39 -4.13
CA ALA A 88 -10.42 9.86 -4.83
C ALA A 88 -10.39 9.36 -6.28
N ILE A 89 -11.55 8.99 -6.80
CA ILE A 89 -11.68 8.45 -8.15
C ILE A 89 -11.70 9.59 -9.17
N GLU A 90 -10.83 9.49 -10.19
CA GLU A 90 -10.91 10.33 -11.37
C GLU A 90 -12.10 9.84 -12.21
N THR A 91 -13.18 10.61 -12.24
CA THR A 91 -14.45 10.17 -12.85
C THR A 91 -14.34 9.79 -14.33
N GLU A 92 -13.40 10.40 -15.05
CA GLU A 92 -13.13 10.09 -16.46
C GLU A 92 -12.72 8.65 -16.65
N LEU A 93 -12.02 8.06 -15.67
CA LEU A 93 -11.55 6.68 -15.74
C LEU A 93 -12.68 5.66 -15.67
N LEU A 94 -13.86 6.05 -15.15
CA LEU A 94 -15.02 5.17 -15.10
C LEU A 94 -15.60 4.84 -16.48
N GLN A 95 -15.17 5.54 -17.53
CA GLN A 95 -15.52 5.23 -18.91
C GLN A 95 -14.77 4.01 -19.45
N GLU A 96 -13.58 3.72 -18.90
CA GLU A 96 -12.70 2.66 -19.36
C GLU A 96 -12.57 1.52 -18.36
N TYR A 97 -12.75 1.79 -17.07
CA TYR A 97 -12.51 0.84 -15.99
C TYR A 97 -13.72 0.75 -15.08
N THR A 98 -13.92 -0.42 -14.49
CA THR A 98 -14.95 -0.59 -13.45
C THR A 98 -14.48 0.07 -12.15
N LEU A 99 -15.41 0.34 -11.24
CA LEU A 99 -15.10 0.86 -9.93
C LEU A 99 -14.18 -0.09 -9.15
N ASP A 100 -14.42 -1.40 -9.23
CA ASP A 100 -13.58 -2.40 -8.56
C ASP A 100 -12.16 -2.40 -9.11
N GLU A 101 -11.99 -2.25 -10.42
CA GLU A 101 -10.66 -2.14 -11.03
C GLU A 101 -9.91 -0.89 -10.54
N LEU A 102 -10.62 0.24 -10.42
CA LEU A 102 -10.01 1.48 -9.91
C LEU A 102 -9.66 1.37 -8.43
N HIS A 103 -10.48 0.72 -7.62
CA HIS A 103 -10.17 0.44 -6.22
C HIS A 103 -8.93 -0.45 -6.09
N GLU A 104 -8.82 -1.46 -6.95
CA GLU A 104 -7.64 -2.34 -6.98
C GLU A 104 -6.38 -1.56 -7.31
N GLN A 105 -6.44 -0.63 -8.27
CA GLN A 105 -5.31 0.24 -8.61
C GLN A 105 -4.89 1.11 -7.42
N ILE A 106 -5.85 1.64 -6.67
CA ILE A 106 -5.57 2.42 -5.46
C ILE A 106 -4.86 1.57 -4.42
N LEU A 107 -5.36 0.36 -4.13
CA LEU A 107 -4.70 -0.54 -3.19
C LEU A 107 -3.30 -0.95 -3.68
N SER A 108 -3.13 -1.14 -4.99
CA SER A 108 -1.82 -1.46 -5.56
C SER A 108 -0.82 -0.31 -5.37
N SER A 109 -1.29 0.93 -5.36
CA SER A 109 -0.44 2.08 -5.05
C SER A 109 0.08 2.04 -3.62
N LEU A 110 -0.74 1.58 -2.67
CA LEU A 110 -0.29 1.36 -1.30
C LEU A 110 0.83 0.31 -1.25
N VAL A 111 0.67 -0.81 -1.98
CA VAL A 111 1.71 -1.85 -2.05
C VAL A 111 3.02 -1.29 -2.62
N HIS A 112 2.93 -0.47 -3.66
CA HIS A 112 4.09 0.21 -4.25
C HIS A 112 4.85 1.01 -3.18
N GLU A 113 4.15 1.80 -2.38
CA GLU A 113 4.77 2.63 -1.35
C GLU A 113 5.28 1.80 -0.16
N ILE A 114 4.60 0.73 0.23
CA ILE A 114 5.10 -0.20 1.24
C ILE A 114 6.40 -0.86 0.76
N THR A 115 6.51 -1.13 -0.53
CA THR A 115 7.76 -1.67 -1.10
C THR A 115 8.93 -0.69 -0.87
N HIS A 116 8.71 0.60 -1.08
CA HIS A 116 9.71 1.62 -0.77
C HIS A 116 10.05 1.67 0.73
N TYR A 117 9.06 1.50 1.59
CA TYR A 117 9.26 1.38 3.04
C TYR A 117 10.17 0.19 3.37
N TYR A 118 9.93 -0.99 2.79
CA TYR A 118 10.78 -2.17 3.00
C TYR A 118 12.18 -1.98 2.44
N GLN A 119 12.32 -1.32 1.30
CA GLN A 119 13.64 -0.97 0.75
C GLN A 119 14.42 -0.09 1.74
N TRP A 120 13.75 0.89 2.31
CA TRP A 120 14.34 1.81 3.28
C TRP A 120 14.80 1.08 4.55
N ILE A 121 13.96 0.22 5.14
CA ILE A 121 14.31 -0.58 6.32
C ILE A 121 15.50 -1.47 6.02
N SER A 122 15.51 -2.10 4.85
CA SER A 122 16.56 -3.02 4.43
C SER A 122 17.85 -2.30 4.03
N LYS A 123 17.85 -0.97 4.02
CA LYS A 123 19.00 -0.12 3.66
C LYS A 123 19.57 -0.50 2.29
N LEU A 124 18.69 -0.75 1.32
CA LEU A 124 19.11 -1.11 -0.02
C LEU A 124 19.71 0.09 -0.74
N GLU A 125 20.98 -0.03 -1.16
CA GLU A 125 21.64 0.96 -2.00
C GLU A 125 21.40 0.59 -3.45
N GLN A 126 20.38 1.19 -4.05
CA GLN A 126 20.02 0.94 -5.46
C GLN A 126 19.64 2.26 -6.13
N SER A 127 19.73 2.26 -7.46
CA SER A 127 19.30 3.42 -8.26
C SER A 127 17.79 3.62 -8.12
N ASN A 128 17.31 4.82 -8.40
CA ASN A 128 15.87 5.10 -8.44
C ASN A 128 15.15 4.20 -9.42
N ALA A 129 15.75 3.94 -10.59
CA ALA A 129 15.15 3.05 -11.59
C ALA A 129 14.98 1.63 -11.05
N THR A 130 15.96 1.08 -10.35
CA THR A 130 15.88 -0.25 -9.74
C THR A 130 14.82 -0.28 -8.63
N SER A 131 14.79 0.74 -7.78
CA SER A 131 13.80 0.86 -6.71
C SER A 131 12.38 0.90 -7.26
N GLU A 132 12.15 1.69 -8.30
CA GLU A 132 10.84 1.81 -8.94
C GLU A 132 10.44 0.52 -9.66
N HIS A 133 11.38 -0.13 -10.33
CA HIS A 133 11.13 -1.41 -10.99
C HIS A 133 10.69 -2.47 -9.97
N GLN A 134 11.38 -2.56 -8.84
CA GLN A 134 11.03 -3.49 -7.77
C GLN A 134 9.66 -3.17 -7.16
N ALA A 135 9.36 -1.89 -6.93
CA ALA A 135 8.06 -1.47 -6.39
C ALA A 135 6.92 -1.81 -7.36
N ASN A 136 7.13 -1.64 -8.66
CA ASN A 136 6.16 -2.02 -9.68
C ASN A 136 6.00 -3.54 -9.80
N TYR A 137 7.09 -4.30 -9.60
CA TYR A 137 7.03 -5.76 -9.57
C TYR A 137 6.11 -6.25 -8.45
N PHE A 138 6.23 -5.72 -7.24
CA PHE A 138 5.46 -6.18 -6.10
C PHE A 138 4.03 -5.65 -6.08
N ARG A 139 3.75 -4.48 -6.66
CA ARG A 139 2.44 -3.83 -6.52
C ARG A 139 1.28 -4.73 -6.95
N TYR A 140 1.44 -5.52 -8.00
CA TYR A 140 0.39 -6.42 -8.49
C TYR A 140 0.50 -7.81 -7.89
N ARG A 141 1.69 -8.27 -7.56
CA ARG A 141 1.91 -9.60 -6.98
C ARG A 141 1.28 -9.72 -5.59
N ILE A 142 1.43 -8.70 -4.77
CA ILE A 142 0.86 -8.71 -3.42
C ILE A 142 -0.67 -8.61 -3.48
N ILE A 143 -1.21 -7.79 -4.37
CA ILE A 143 -2.67 -7.73 -4.58
C ILE A 143 -3.19 -9.08 -5.05
N GLU A 144 -2.53 -9.72 -5.98
CA GLU A 144 -2.91 -11.05 -6.47
C GLU A 144 -2.90 -12.08 -5.35
N GLN A 145 -1.85 -12.08 -4.52
CA GLN A 145 -1.76 -12.96 -3.34
C GLN A 145 -2.92 -12.72 -2.38
N TYR A 146 -3.24 -11.48 -2.11
CA TYR A 146 -4.37 -11.09 -1.25
C TYR A 146 -5.69 -11.62 -1.81
N GLU A 147 -5.93 -11.42 -3.10
CA GLU A 147 -7.16 -11.88 -3.75
C GLU A 147 -7.28 -13.41 -3.74
N MET A 148 -6.20 -14.10 -4.03
CA MET A 148 -6.18 -15.57 -4.01
C MET A 148 -6.48 -16.10 -2.61
N GLN A 149 -5.86 -15.58 -1.59
CA GLN A 149 -6.05 -16.04 -0.20
C GLN A 149 -7.47 -15.73 0.31
N THR A 150 -8.02 -14.57 -0.03
CA THR A 150 -9.39 -14.20 0.35
C THR A 150 -10.43 -15.01 -0.41
N SER A 151 -10.21 -15.29 -1.69
CA SER A 151 -11.10 -16.13 -2.49
C SER A 151 -11.14 -17.56 -1.95
N ASP A 152 -9.99 -18.13 -1.61
CA ASP A 152 -9.90 -19.48 -1.04
C ASP A 152 -10.64 -19.57 0.28
N SER A 153 -10.51 -18.56 1.15
CA SER A 153 -11.25 -18.49 2.40
C SER A 153 -12.75 -18.44 2.17
N LYS A 154 -13.22 -17.75 1.14
CA LYS A 154 -14.63 -17.68 0.78
C LYS A 154 -15.16 -19.01 0.22
N LYS A 155 -14.32 -19.75 -0.48
CA LYS A 155 -14.73 -21.05 -1.07
C LYS A 155 -14.91 -22.15 -0.02
N ILE A 156 -14.23 -22.04 1.11
CA ILE A 156 -14.30 -23.01 2.21
C ILE A 156 -15.61 -22.82 3.02
N LEU A 157 -16.17 -21.64 2.96
CA LEU A 157 -17.41 -21.31 3.65
C LEU A 157 -18.62 -21.61 2.79
#